data_400fd075782177dd9a7114b4ace74143
#
_entry.id   400fd075782177dd9a7114b4ace74143
#
_cell.length_a   1.000
_cell.length_b   1.000
_cell.length_c   1.000
_cell.angle_alpha   90.00
_cell.angle_beta   90.00
_cell.angle_gamma   90.00
#
_symmetry.space_group_name_H-M   'P 1'
#
loop_
_entity.id
_entity.type
_entity.pdbx_description
1 polymer ?
#
loop_
_entity_poly.entity_id
_entity_poly.type
_entity_poly.pdbx_seq_one_letter_code
_entity_poly.pdbx_strand_id
1 'polypeptide(L)'
;MKTINLIGCGRVGQTLGRLLTQGGQIRVQDVLTRSSTSAEQALAFVGAGRTVCQMTDLRPADLWLLAVPDGQIAPVAAALAACDSLPPATVFHASGALSADVLQPLHDKRWQVASAHCLLSFASPPLALQQFVGTPCALEGDVLALAELRPLFTRLGAQCFDVRAQDKLLYHAGAVFATNFLPVLQDLAEQLWQHSGMPLPMVQRLRASLLQNAVNNITALGPQGALTGPAARGDMVLVAAQGQAVQQWNANAGQAYQALSALARSLAQREPPIF
;
A
#
# COMPACT_ATOMS: atom_id res chain seq x y z
N MET A 1 14.93 -26.09 -0.46
CA MET A 1 14.45 -24.78 -0.96
C MET A 1 12.94 -24.78 -0.77
N LYS A 2 12.40 -23.82 0.02
CA LYS A 2 10.95 -23.73 0.26
C LYS A 2 10.19 -23.33 -1.01
N THR A 3 8.92 -23.71 -1.07
CA THR A 3 8.02 -23.39 -2.18
C THR A 3 6.98 -22.36 -1.75
N ILE A 4 6.53 -21.51 -2.69
CA ILE A 4 5.43 -20.58 -2.47
C ILE A 4 4.43 -20.64 -3.61
N ASN A 5 3.15 -20.64 -3.28
CA ASN A 5 2.04 -20.43 -4.21
C ASN A 5 1.54 -18.98 -4.12
N LEU A 6 1.26 -18.40 -5.28
CA LEU A 6 0.71 -17.04 -5.40
C LEU A 6 -0.74 -17.11 -5.84
N ILE A 7 -1.67 -16.63 -5.03
CA ILE A 7 -3.08 -16.45 -5.39
C ILE A 7 -3.34 -14.96 -5.58
N GLY A 8 -3.63 -14.59 -6.83
CA GLY A 8 -3.58 -13.21 -7.27
C GLY A 8 -2.15 -12.76 -7.59
N CYS A 9 -1.97 -12.17 -8.76
CA CYS A 9 -0.64 -11.72 -9.20
C CYS A 9 -0.76 -10.37 -9.93
N GLY A 10 -1.40 -9.40 -9.25
CA GLY A 10 -1.39 -7.98 -9.63
C GLY A 10 -0.02 -7.35 -9.34
N ARG A 11 0.04 -6.03 -9.22
CA ARG A 11 1.30 -5.31 -9.03
C ARG A 11 2.09 -5.77 -7.80
N VAL A 12 1.42 -5.98 -6.67
CA VAL A 12 2.04 -6.49 -5.42
C VAL A 12 2.52 -7.92 -5.61
N GLY A 13 1.66 -8.82 -6.10
CA GLY A 13 2.00 -10.23 -6.30
C GLY A 13 3.16 -10.43 -7.29
N GLN A 14 3.18 -9.66 -8.39
CA GLN A 14 4.30 -9.67 -9.35
C GLN A 14 5.61 -9.21 -8.69
N THR A 15 5.57 -8.08 -7.97
CA THR A 15 6.77 -7.53 -7.32
C THR A 15 7.32 -8.51 -6.28
N LEU A 16 6.49 -8.96 -5.34
CA LEU A 16 6.92 -9.89 -4.30
C LEU A 16 7.35 -11.24 -4.89
N GLY A 17 6.59 -11.77 -5.87
CA GLY A 17 6.96 -13.01 -6.56
C GLY A 17 8.33 -12.91 -7.24
N ARG A 18 8.64 -11.79 -7.90
CA ARG A 18 9.96 -11.56 -8.53
C ARG A 18 11.07 -11.46 -7.49
N LEU A 19 10.86 -10.71 -6.41
CA LEU A 19 11.83 -10.58 -5.32
C LEU A 19 12.15 -11.95 -4.69
N LEU A 20 11.12 -12.74 -4.40
CA LEU A 20 11.25 -14.09 -3.83
C LEU A 20 12.04 -15.02 -4.75
N THR A 21 11.79 -14.95 -6.06
CA THR A 21 12.51 -15.74 -7.07
C THR A 21 13.98 -15.33 -7.13
N GLN A 22 14.28 -14.04 -7.12
CA GLN A 22 15.66 -13.52 -7.18
C GLN A 22 16.45 -13.84 -5.90
N GLY A 23 15.80 -13.93 -4.75
CA GLY A 23 16.41 -14.27 -3.47
C GLY A 23 16.94 -15.70 -3.37
N GLY A 24 16.61 -16.59 -4.31
CA GLY A 24 17.20 -17.93 -4.48
C GLY A 24 16.84 -18.98 -3.41
N GLN A 25 16.11 -18.60 -2.35
CA GLN A 25 15.74 -19.52 -1.27
C GLN A 25 14.29 -20.01 -1.36
N ILE A 26 13.45 -19.29 -2.07
CA ILE A 26 12.05 -19.60 -2.31
C ILE A 26 11.85 -19.86 -3.80
N ARG A 27 11.15 -20.91 -4.11
CA ARG A 27 10.72 -21.22 -5.48
C ARG A 27 9.24 -20.92 -5.62
N VAL A 28 8.88 -19.97 -6.47
CA VAL A 28 7.48 -19.79 -6.89
C VAL A 28 7.06 -21.05 -7.64
N GLN A 29 5.99 -21.68 -7.16
CA GLN A 29 5.54 -22.97 -7.66
C GLN A 29 4.31 -22.85 -8.56
N ASP A 30 3.19 -22.40 -8.02
CA ASP A 30 1.94 -22.20 -8.76
C ASP A 30 1.46 -20.76 -8.62
N VAL A 31 0.92 -20.22 -9.72
CA VAL A 31 0.37 -18.86 -9.79
C VAL A 31 -1.07 -18.95 -10.27
N LEU A 32 -2.02 -18.66 -9.39
CA LEU A 32 -3.46 -18.63 -9.68
C LEU A 32 -3.93 -17.20 -9.87
N THR A 33 -4.51 -16.90 -11.01
CA THR A 33 -5.17 -15.62 -11.30
C THR A 33 -6.53 -15.84 -11.96
N ARG A 34 -7.34 -14.78 -12.09
CA ARG A 34 -8.69 -14.86 -12.67
C ARG A 34 -8.71 -15.19 -14.16
N SER A 35 -7.62 -14.96 -14.90
CA SER A 35 -7.54 -15.28 -16.33
C SER A 35 -6.16 -15.83 -16.68
N SER A 36 -6.10 -16.72 -17.68
CA SER A 36 -4.83 -17.26 -18.21
C SER A 36 -3.90 -16.18 -18.71
N THR A 37 -4.41 -15.18 -19.44
CA THR A 37 -3.61 -14.06 -19.96
C THR A 37 -2.92 -13.27 -18.83
N SER A 38 -3.66 -12.98 -17.74
CA SER A 38 -3.07 -12.31 -16.58
C SER A 38 -2.03 -13.18 -15.90
N ALA A 39 -2.23 -14.49 -15.85
CA ALA A 39 -1.29 -15.45 -15.27
C ALA A 39 0.01 -15.53 -16.10
N GLU A 40 -0.09 -15.59 -17.41
CA GLU A 40 1.06 -15.62 -18.31
C GLU A 40 1.92 -14.35 -18.22
N GLN A 41 1.27 -13.18 -18.23
CA GLN A 41 1.96 -11.90 -18.05
C GLN A 41 2.65 -11.80 -16.69
N ALA A 42 1.96 -12.24 -15.63
CA ALA A 42 2.53 -12.27 -14.29
C ALA A 42 3.73 -13.23 -14.22
N LEU A 43 3.61 -14.41 -14.81
CA LEU A 43 4.67 -15.41 -14.82
C LEU A 43 5.90 -14.94 -15.58
N ALA A 44 5.71 -14.29 -16.73
CA ALA A 44 6.80 -13.68 -17.50
C ALA A 44 7.58 -12.65 -16.68
N PHE A 45 6.90 -11.87 -15.85
CA PHE A 45 7.54 -10.90 -14.97
C PHE A 45 8.20 -11.55 -13.75
N VAL A 46 7.50 -12.47 -13.08
CA VAL A 46 8.01 -13.21 -11.91
C VAL A 46 9.24 -14.05 -12.29
N GLY A 47 9.23 -14.64 -13.47
CA GLY A 47 10.35 -15.45 -14.01
C GLY A 47 10.41 -16.86 -13.47
N ALA A 48 9.39 -17.34 -12.76
CA ALA A 48 9.29 -18.70 -12.22
C ALA A 48 7.84 -19.06 -11.90
N GLY A 49 7.56 -20.35 -11.82
CA GLY A 49 6.26 -20.89 -11.46
C GLY A 49 5.52 -21.53 -12.63
N ARG A 50 4.30 -21.99 -12.36
CA ARG A 50 3.35 -22.55 -13.32
C ARG A 50 2.02 -21.82 -13.17
N THR A 51 1.39 -21.48 -14.26
CA THR A 51 0.01 -20.96 -14.23
C THR A 51 -0.97 -22.08 -13.89
N VAL A 52 -1.95 -21.76 -13.03
CA VAL A 52 -3.10 -22.65 -12.77
C VAL A 52 -4.38 -21.81 -12.89
N CYS A 53 -5.48 -22.49 -13.30
CA CYS A 53 -6.75 -21.85 -13.56
C CYS A 53 -7.78 -22.07 -12.45
N GLN A 54 -7.60 -23.12 -11.66
CA GLN A 54 -8.54 -23.52 -10.62
C GLN A 54 -7.82 -23.78 -9.30
N MET A 55 -8.51 -23.56 -8.18
CA MET A 55 -7.97 -23.76 -6.84
C MET A 55 -7.55 -25.23 -6.63
N THR A 56 -8.29 -26.15 -7.21
CA THR A 56 -8.03 -27.61 -7.15
C THR A 56 -6.75 -28.04 -7.85
N ASP A 57 -6.21 -27.21 -8.75
CA ASP A 57 -4.98 -27.53 -9.49
C ASP A 57 -3.70 -27.10 -8.75
N LEU A 58 -3.87 -26.41 -7.61
CA LEU A 58 -2.77 -25.96 -6.77
C LEU A 58 -2.12 -27.14 -6.06
N ARG A 59 -0.80 -27.17 -6.11
CA ARG A 59 0.01 -28.18 -5.41
C ARG A 59 0.30 -27.71 -3.98
N PRO A 60 0.51 -28.63 -3.03
CA PRO A 60 1.01 -28.28 -1.71
C PRO A 60 2.28 -27.42 -1.78
N ALA A 61 2.36 -26.38 -0.94
CA ALA A 61 3.50 -25.48 -0.84
C ALA A 61 3.76 -25.10 0.63
N ASP A 62 4.98 -24.73 0.94
CA ASP A 62 5.37 -24.31 2.29
C ASP A 62 4.76 -22.96 2.67
N LEU A 63 4.64 -22.07 1.68
CA LEU A 63 4.15 -20.71 1.83
C LEU A 63 3.05 -20.40 0.82
N TRP A 64 2.13 -19.51 1.21
CA TRP A 64 1.03 -19.05 0.36
C TRP A 64 0.86 -17.55 0.48
N LEU A 65 0.91 -16.82 -0.62
CA LEU A 65 0.63 -15.40 -0.68
C LEU A 65 -0.73 -15.15 -1.35
N LEU A 66 -1.64 -14.53 -0.61
CA LEU A 66 -2.89 -13.99 -1.15
C LEU A 66 -2.69 -12.52 -1.52
N ALA A 67 -2.39 -12.25 -2.79
CA ALA A 67 -2.18 -10.92 -3.36
C ALA A 67 -3.37 -10.49 -4.23
N VAL A 68 -4.57 -10.70 -3.72
CA VAL A 68 -5.85 -10.31 -4.33
C VAL A 68 -6.35 -9.00 -3.71
N PRO A 69 -7.34 -8.30 -4.32
CA PRO A 69 -7.97 -7.14 -3.69
C PRO A 69 -8.56 -7.49 -2.32
N ASP A 70 -8.57 -6.54 -1.39
CA ASP A 70 -8.96 -6.76 0.01
C ASP A 70 -10.31 -7.48 0.16
N GLY A 71 -11.33 -7.09 -0.59
CA GLY A 71 -12.64 -7.73 -0.58
C GLY A 71 -12.66 -9.18 -1.13
N GLN A 72 -11.54 -9.65 -1.67
CA GLN A 72 -11.41 -11.03 -2.19
C GLN A 72 -10.58 -11.93 -1.27
N ILE A 73 -9.94 -11.40 -0.22
CA ILE A 73 -9.08 -12.18 0.67
C ILE A 73 -9.90 -13.23 1.43
N ALA A 74 -11.01 -12.82 2.06
CA ALA A 74 -11.88 -13.75 2.80
C ALA A 74 -12.51 -14.84 1.90
N PRO A 75 -13.11 -14.53 0.73
CA PRO A 75 -13.60 -15.56 -0.19
C PRO A 75 -12.52 -16.53 -0.65
N VAL A 76 -11.32 -16.04 -0.95
CA VAL A 76 -10.19 -16.87 -1.38
C VAL A 76 -9.71 -17.76 -0.23
N ALA A 77 -9.61 -17.21 1.00
CA ALA A 77 -9.24 -17.99 2.18
C ALA A 77 -10.23 -19.13 2.45
N ALA A 78 -11.54 -18.86 2.35
CA ALA A 78 -12.59 -19.88 2.50
C ALA A 78 -12.50 -20.95 1.41
N ALA A 79 -12.30 -20.56 0.15
CA ALA A 79 -12.15 -21.50 -0.96
C ALA A 79 -10.89 -22.38 -0.80
N LEU A 80 -9.77 -21.80 -0.35
CA LEU A 80 -8.54 -22.53 -0.09
C LEU A 80 -8.70 -23.50 1.08
N ALA A 81 -9.39 -23.10 2.14
CA ALA A 81 -9.70 -23.94 3.30
C ALA A 81 -10.62 -25.12 2.96
N ALA A 82 -11.42 -25.01 1.90
CA ALA A 82 -12.26 -26.09 1.39
C ALA A 82 -11.49 -27.15 0.56
N CYS A 83 -10.22 -26.91 0.24
CA CYS A 83 -9.37 -27.85 -0.49
C CYS A 83 -8.72 -28.86 0.48
N ASP A 84 -9.43 -29.94 0.83
CA ASP A 84 -8.95 -30.94 1.81
C ASP A 84 -7.67 -31.69 1.37
N SER A 85 -7.29 -31.61 0.10
CA SER A 85 -6.05 -32.20 -0.42
C SER A 85 -4.79 -31.40 -0.06
N LEU A 86 -4.93 -30.17 0.46
CA LEU A 86 -3.81 -29.31 0.79
C LEU A 86 -3.50 -29.40 2.29
N PRO A 87 -2.27 -29.77 2.67
CA PRO A 87 -1.85 -29.80 4.06
C PRO A 87 -1.72 -28.38 4.64
N PRO A 88 -1.85 -28.21 5.97
CA PRO A 88 -1.57 -26.95 6.63
C PRO A 88 -0.18 -26.40 6.29
N ALA A 89 -0.10 -25.10 6.06
CA ALA A 89 1.12 -24.37 5.72
C ALA A 89 1.07 -22.95 6.28
N THR A 90 2.07 -22.12 6.01
CA THR A 90 2.02 -20.70 6.31
C THR A 90 1.35 -19.92 5.17
N VAL A 91 0.30 -19.17 5.49
CA VAL A 91 -0.42 -18.33 4.55
C VAL A 91 -0.43 -16.88 5.01
N PHE A 92 -0.18 -15.96 4.11
CA PHE A 92 -0.24 -14.54 4.41
C PHE A 92 -0.86 -13.73 3.26
N HIS A 93 -1.44 -12.60 3.61
CA HIS A 93 -1.93 -11.61 2.64
C HIS A 93 -1.14 -10.31 2.72
N ALA A 94 -1.24 -9.50 1.66
CA ALA A 94 -0.51 -8.24 1.53
C ALA A 94 -1.37 -7.00 1.85
N SER A 95 -2.58 -7.15 2.41
CA SER A 95 -3.42 -6.01 2.79
C SER A 95 -2.83 -5.23 3.96
N GLY A 96 -2.81 -3.91 3.84
CA GLY A 96 -2.45 -3.01 4.93
C GLY A 96 -3.60 -2.75 5.91
N ALA A 97 -4.84 -2.91 5.45
CA ALA A 97 -6.04 -2.58 6.22
C ALA A 97 -6.60 -3.76 7.02
N LEU A 98 -6.52 -4.98 6.45
CA LEU A 98 -7.10 -6.18 7.06
C LEU A 98 -6.08 -6.86 7.99
N SER A 99 -6.55 -7.38 9.13
CA SER A 99 -5.77 -8.26 10.01
C SER A 99 -5.71 -9.69 9.46
N ALA A 100 -4.83 -10.51 10.03
CA ALA A 100 -4.76 -11.94 9.72
C ALA A 100 -6.05 -12.69 10.06
N ASP A 101 -6.93 -12.12 10.91
CA ASP A 101 -8.24 -12.71 11.25
C ASP A 101 -9.11 -12.98 10.01
N VAL A 102 -8.91 -12.24 8.92
CA VAL A 102 -9.61 -12.50 7.65
C VAL A 102 -9.30 -13.89 7.07
N LEU A 103 -8.22 -14.52 7.54
CA LEU A 103 -7.79 -15.88 7.17
C LEU A 103 -8.31 -16.95 8.15
N GLN A 104 -9.25 -16.61 9.07
CA GLN A 104 -9.79 -17.52 10.07
C GLN A 104 -10.17 -18.92 9.53
N PRO A 105 -10.82 -19.06 8.35
CA PRO A 105 -11.14 -20.37 7.80
C PRO A 105 -9.92 -21.30 7.60
N LEU A 106 -8.76 -20.73 7.31
CA LEU A 106 -7.49 -21.46 7.20
C LEU A 106 -6.88 -21.74 8.57
N HIS A 107 -6.94 -20.79 9.49
CA HIS A 107 -6.49 -20.99 10.87
C HIS A 107 -7.24 -22.12 11.56
N ASP A 108 -8.56 -22.26 11.34
CA ASP A 108 -9.39 -23.37 11.85
C ASP A 108 -8.94 -24.74 11.28
N LYS A 109 -8.29 -24.76 10.14
CA LYS A 109 -7.64 -25.92 9.52
C LYS A 109 -6.15 -26.06 9.92
N ARG A 110 -5.70 -25.34 10.96
CA ARG A 110 -4.34 -25.37 11.53
C ARG A 110 -3.25 -24.78 10.62
N TRP A 111 -3.63 -23.95 9.67
CA TRP A 111 -2.66 -23.14 8.93
C TRP A 111 -2.12 -22.03 9.83
N GLN A 112 -0.87 -21.62 9.63
CA GLN A 112 -0.31 -20.46 10.29
C GLN A 112 -0.64 -19.23 9.45
N VAL A 113 -1.35 -18.25 10.03
CA VAL A 113 -1.89 -17.11 9.29
C VAL A 113 -1.19 -15.81 9.65
N ALA A 114 -0.96 -14.96 8.64
CA ALA A 114 -0.34 -13.66 8.86
C ALA A 114 -0.76 -12.61 7.81
N SER A 115 -0.42 -11.39 8.11
CA SER A 115 -0.41 -10.24 7.19
C SER A 115 1.01 -9.72 7.07
N ALA A 116 1.46 -9.44 5.83
CA ALA A 116 2.76 -8.83 5.54
C ALA A 116 2.57 -7.68 4.55
N HIS A 117 2.47 -6.45 5.06
CA HIS A 117 2.21 -5.27 4.25
C HIS A 117 3.45 -4.40 4.10
N CYS A 118 3.99 -4.35 2.88
CA CYS A 118 5.09 -3.45 2.53
C CYS A 118 4.54 -2.06 2.19
N LEU A 119 5.00 -1.05 2.95
CA LEU A 119 4.63 0.38 2.75
C LEU A 119 5.37 0.96 1.55
N LEU A 120 4.93 0.57 0.36
CA LEU A 120 5.48 1.02 -0.91
C LEU A 120 4.34 1.34 -1.88
N SER A 121 4.51 2.37 -2.70
CA SER A 121 3.60 2.64 -3.81
C SER A 121 3.89 1.68 -4.96
N PHE A 122 3.07 0.65 -5.12
CA PHE A 122 3.17 -0.31 -6.21
C PHE A 122 2.56 0.24 -7.51
N ALA A 123 3.02 1.42 -7.95
CA ALA A 123 2.51 2.06 -9.16
C ALA A 123 2.79 1.20 -10.41
N SER A 124 3.99 0.60 -10.50
CA SER A 124 4.30 -0.45 -11.47
C SER A 124 5.30 -1.44 -10.86
N PRO A 125 5.24 -2.74 -11.23
CA PRO A 125 6.16 -3.73 -10.69
C PRO A 125 7.65 -3.43 -10.92
N PRO A 126 8.10 -2.97 -12.11
CA PRO A 126 9.51 -2.61 -12.32
C PRO A 126 10.01 -1.49 -11.40
N LEU A 127 9.22 -0.43 -11.19
CA LEU A 127 9.58 0.66 -10.27
C LEU A 127 9.59 0.18 -8.83
N ALA A 128 8.61 -0.62 -8.43
CA ALA A 128 8.53 -1.18 -7.09
C ALA A 128 9.75 -2.07 -6.77
N LEU A 129 10.25 -2.85 -7.72
CA LEU A 129 11.50 -3.62 -7.54
C LEU A 129 12.71 -2.74 -7.24
N GLN A 130 12.86 -1.63 -7.96
CA GLN A 130 13.98 -0.70 -7.77
C GLN A 130 13.93 0.02 -6.41
N GLN A 131 12.73 0.25 -5.90
CA GLN A 131 12.47 1.02 -4.67
C GLN A 131 12.28 0.15 -3.43
N PHE A 132 12.32 -1.19 -3.56
CA PHE A 132 11.91 -2.09 -2.49
C PHE A 132 12.88 -2.12 -1.30
N VAL A 133 14.18 -2.02 -1.55
CA VAL A 133 15.20 -2.06 -0.49
C VAL A 133 14.98 -0.89 0.49
N GLY A 134 14.94 -1.20 1.79
CA GLY A 134 14.65 -0.24 2.84
C GLY A 134 13.15 -0.02 3.10
N THR A 135 12.25 -0.65 2.33
CA THR A 135 10.80 -0.49 2.51
C THR A 135 10.37 -1.01 3.89
N PRO A 136 9.63 -0.20 4.69
CA PRO A 136 9.00 -0.69 5.90
C PRO A 136 7.97 -1.77 5.58
N CYS A 137 8.00 -2.88 6.33
CA CYS A 137 7.07 -3.99 6.18
C CYS A 137 6.40 -4.30 7.52
N ALA A 138 5.13 -4.01 7.63
CA ALA A 138 4.32 -4.31 8.80
C ALA A 138 3.90 -5.77 8.79
N LEU A 139 4.19 -6.46 9.89
CA LEU A 139 3.85 -7.86 10.12
C LEU A 139 2.84 -7.98 11.26
N GLU A 140 1.87 -8.87 11.09
CA GLU A 140 0.86 -9.19 12.10
C GLU A 140 0.32 -10.61 11.84
N GLY A 141 0.01 -11.38 12.89
CA GLY A 141 -0.53 -12.74 12.79
C GLY A 141 0.09 -13.71 13.79
N ASP A 142 0.05 -15.00 13.46
CA ASP A 142 0.54 -16.08 14.31
C ASP A 142 2.05 -16.02 14.52
N VAL A 143 2.49 -16.32 15.74
CA VAL A 143 3.92 -16.29 16.13
C VAL A 143 4.79 -17.14 15.18
N LEU A 144 4.33 -18.32 14.80
CA LEU A 144 5.07 -19.22 13.91
C LEU A 144 5.13 -18.67 12.47
N ALA A 145 4.05 -18.08 11.99
CA ALA A 145 4.05 -17.40 10.68
C ALA A 145 5.01 -16.21 10.67
N LEU A 146 5.00 -15.39 11.72
CA LEU A 146 5.89 -14.22 11.84
C LEU A 146 7.36 -14.64 11.95
N ALA A 147 7.66 -15.71 12.68
CA ALA A 147 9.02 -16.26 12.77
C ALA A 147 9.57 -16.71 11.41
N GLU A 148 8.70 -17.14 10.49
CA GLU A 148 9.07 -17.50 9.12
C GLU A 148 9.14 -16.30 8.19
N LEU A 149 8.17 -15.39 8.23
CA LEU A 149 8.05 -14.27 7.31
C LEU A 149 9.06 -13.16 7.57
N ARG A 150 9.35 -12.84 8.85
CA ARG A 150 10.29 -11.78 9.21
C ARG A 150 11.67 -11.95 8.59
N PRO A 151 12.37 -13.10 8.76
CA PRO A 151 13.67 -13.30 8.12
C PRO A 151 13.57 -13.33 6.59
N LEU A 152 12.43 -13.78 6.03
CA LEU A 152 12.20 -13.77 4.60
C LEU A 152 12.17 -12.33 4.06
N PHE A 153 11.30 -11.47 4.58
CA PHE A 153 11.18 -10.07 4.14
C PHE A 153 12.44 -9.25 4.42
N THR A 154 13.10 -9.48 5.56
CA THR A 154 14.38 -8.83 5.86
C THR A 154 15.45 -9.14 4.81
N ARG A 155 15.55 -10.39 4.37
CA ARG A 155 16.49 -10.78 3.29
C ARG A 155 16.14 -10.15 1.95
N LEU A 156 14.87 -9.86 1.67
CA LEU A 156 14.46 -9.10 0.49
C LEU A 156 14.82 -7.61 0.59
N GLY A 157 15.34 -7.16 1.74
CA GLY A 157 15.73 -5.78 2.00
C GLY A 157 14.66 -4.94 2.69
N ALA A 158 13.55 -5.53 3.14
CA ALA A 158 12.53 -4.82 3.89
C ALA A 158 12.92 -4.59 5.36
N GLN A 159 12.44 -3.50 5.95
CA GLN A 159 12.56 -3.19 7.37
C GLN A 159 11.28 -3.63 8.09
N CYS A 160 11.31 -4.83 8.69
CA CYS A 160 10.14 -5.42 9.31
C CYS A 160 9.86 -4.84 10.71
N PHE A 161 8.60 -4.53 11.00
CA PHE A 161 8.11 -4.14 12.32
C PHE A 161 6.73 -4.76 12.59
N ASP A 162 6.32 -4.81 13.87
CA ASP A 162 5.04 -5.36 14.26
C ASP A 162 3.97 -4.28 14.31
N VAL A 163 2.77 -4.62 13.85
CA VAL A 163 1.55 -3.81 13.98
C VAL A 163 0.47 -4.65 14.67
N ARG A 164 -0.29 -4.03 15.58
CA ARG A 164 -1.37 -4.75 16.25
C ARG A 164 -2.56 -4.88 15.29
N ALA A 165 -3.25 -6.02 15.30
CA ALA A 165 -4.41 -6.30 14.45
C ALA A 165 -5.46 -5.17 14.50
N GLN A 166 -5.79 -4.70 15.70
CA GLN A 166 -6.77 -3.63 15.94
C GLN A 166 -6.37 -2.26 15.38
N ASP A 167 -5.07 -2.02 15.15
CA ASP A 167 -4.56 -0.73 14.66
C ASP A 167 -4.38 -0.70 13.16
N LYS A 168 -4.56 -1.80 12.44
CA LYS A 168 -4.28 -1.89 11.00
C LYS A 168 -5.06 -0.89 10.16
N LEU A 169 -6.33 -0.64 10.46
CA LEU A 169 -7.10 0.38 9.73
C LEU A 169 -6.51 1.78 9.88
N LEU A 170 -6.14 2.16 11.11
CA LEU A 170 -5.54 3.47 11.36
C LEU A 170 -4.12 3.56 10.76
N TYR A 171 -3.33 2.50 10.89
CA TYR A 171 -2.03 2.37 10.25
C TYR A 171 -2.12 2.55 8.73
N HIS A 172 -3.06 1.84 8.09
CA HIS A 172 -3.23 1.95 6.63
C HIS A 172 -3.75 3.32 6.20
N ALA A 173 -4.65 3.94 6.98
CA ALA A 173 -5.09 5.30 6.74
C ALA A 173 -3.92 6.29 6.73
N GLY A 174 -2.90 6.09 7.58
CA GLY A 174 -1.66 6.85 7.53
C GLY A 174 -0.94 6.76 6.18
N ALA A 175 -0.86 5.57 5.58
CA ALA A 175 -0.30 5.38 4.24
C ALA A 175 -1.15 6.07 3.15
N VAL A 176 -2.47 6.03 3.28
CA VAL A 176 -3.40 6.73 2.37
C VAL A 176 -3.17 8.24 2.42
N PHE A 177 -3.05 8.82 3.62
CA PHE A 177 -2.70 10.24 3.77
C PHE A 177 -1.35 10.58 3.17
N ALA A 178 -0.34 9.74 3.38
CA ALA A 178 1.02 10.00 2.92
C ALA A 178 1.17 9.94 1.39
N THR A 179 0.39 9.10 0.71
CA THR A 179 0.61 8.81 -0.71
C THR A 179 -0.62 8.92 -1.58
N ASN A 180 -1.77 8.35 -1.18
CA ASN A 180 -2.91 8.19 -2.08
C ASN A 180 -3.70 9.49 -2.28
N PHE A 181 -3.75 10.36 -1.27
CA PHE A 181 -4.37 11.68 -1.41
C PHE A 181 -3.50 12.69 -2.17
N LEU A 182 -2.19 12.46 -2.23
CA LEU A 182 -1.30 13.40 -2.90
C LEU A 182 -1.63 13.61 -4.39
N PRO A 183 -1.87 12.58 -5.22
CA PRO A 183 -2.34 12.76 -6.60
C PRO A 183 -3.66 13.52 -6.69
N VAL A 184 -4.59 13.30 -5.78
CA VAL A 184 -5.89 14.00 -5.75
C VAL A 184 -5.70 15.49 -5.47
N LEU A 185 -4.83 15.84 -4.51
CA LEU A 185 -4.51 17.24 -4.21
C LEU A 185 -3.82 17.94 -5.38
N GLN A 186 -2.94 17.21 -6.11
CA GLN A 186 -2.28 17.75 -7.30
C GLN A 186 -3.26 17.97 -8.45
N ASP A 187 -4.20 17.06 -8.67
CA ASP A 187 -5.25 17.20 -9.69
C ASP A 187 -6.16 18.40 -9.40
N LEU A 188 -6.61 18.56 -8.14
CA LEU A 188 -7.38 19.73 -7.72
C LEU A 188 -6.63 21.05 -7.94
N ALA A 189 -5.34 21.09 -7.62
CA ALA A 189 -4.52 22.27 -7.85
C ALA A 189 -4.41 22.61 -9.35
N GLU A 190 -4.19 21.61 -10.21
CA GLU A 190 -4.15 21.82 -11.65
C GLU A 190 -5.47 22.36 -12.20
N GLN A 191 -6.60 21.79 -11.79
CA GLN A 191 -7.93 22.23 -12.22
C GLN A 191 -8.20 23.69 -11.81
N LEU A 192 -7.86 24.06 -10.57
CA LEU A 192 -8.03 25.43 -10.07
C LEU A 192 -7.19 26.45 -10.86
N TRP A 193 -5.92 26.14 -11.16
CA TRP A 193 -5.07 27.00 -11.96
C TRP A 193 -5.56 27.14 -13.40
N GLN A 194 -6.01 26.04 -14.02
CA GLN A 194 -6.60 26.07 -15.36
C GLN A 194 -7.88 26.91 -15.38
N HIS A 195 -8.75 26.74 -14.38
CA HIS A 195 -9.97 27.52 -14.23
C HIS A 195 -9.66 29.02 -14.04
N SER A 196 -8.54 29.35 -13.44
CA SER A 196 -8.04 30.74 -13.30
C SER A 196 -7.34 31.28 -14.55
N GLY A 197 -7.35 30.54 -15.67
CA GLY A 197 -6.81 30.97 -16.96
C GLY A 197 -5.33 30.62 -17.20
N MET A 198 -4.69 29.83 -16.34
CA MET A 198 -3.30 29.42 -16.57
C MET A 198 -3.20 28.41 -17.71
N PRO A 199 -2.29 28.59 -18.69
CA PRO A 199 -2.09 27.64 -19.77
C PRO A 199 -1.58 26.29 -19.30
N LEU A 200 -2.08 25.18 -19.87
CA LEU A 200 -1.74 23.81 -19.46
C LEU A 200 -0.22 23.52 -19.35
N PRO A 201 0.64 23.93 -20.31
CA PRO A 201 2.09 23.71 -20.16
C PRO A 201 2.72 24.41 -18.95
N MET A 202 2.14 25.55 -18.54
CA MET A 202 2.59 26.27 -17.33
C MET A 202 2.10 25.56 -16.07
N VAL A 203 0.86 25.08 -16.04
CA VAL A 203 0.27 24.30 -14.94
C VAL A 203 1.13 23.07 -14.63
N GLN A 204 1.52 22.31 -15.67
CA GLN A 204 2.33 21.10 -15.50
C GLN A 204 3.73 21.41 -14.91
N ARG A 205 4.39 22.48 -15.39
CA ARG A 205 5.69 22.90 -14.83
C ARG A 205 5.56 23.40 -13.39
N LEU A 206 4.53 24.18 -13.09
CA LEU A 206 4.27 24.69 -11.75
C LEU A 206 4.02 23.57 -10.75
N ARG A 207 3.15 22.60 -11.10
CA ARG A 207 2.90 21.42 -10.28
C ARG A 207 4.20 20.68 -9.95
N ALA A 208 5.00 20.36 -10.96
CA ALA A 208 6.25 19.62 -10.76
C ALA A 208 7.21 20.38 -9.83
N SER A 209 7.35 21.68 -10.03
CA SER A 209 8.21 22.55 -9.20
C SER A 209 7.72 22.64 -7.76
N LEU A 210 6.43 22.92 -7.55
CA LEU A 210 5.87 23.06 -6.19
C LEU A 210 5.87 21.72 -5.44
N LEU A 211 5.57 20.62 -6.10
CA LEU A 211 5.62 19.30 -5.48
C LEU A 211 7.04 18.95 -5.03
N GLN A 212 8.04 19.16 -5.89
CA GLN A 212 9.43 18.91 -5.52
C GLN A 212 9.89 19.80 -4.35
N ASN A 213 9.52 21.09 -4.37
CA ASN A 213 9.85 22.00 -3.27
C ASN A 213 9.17 21.56 -1.96
N ALA A 214 7.91 21.14 -2.00
CA ALA A 214 7.20 20.65 -0.83
C ALA A 214 7.87 19.39 -0.25
N VAL A 215 8.24 18.43 -1.10
CA VAL A 215 8.94 17.20 -0.68
C VAL A 215 10.27 17.56 -0.03
N ASN A 216 11.08 18.42 -0.65
CA ASN A 216 12.38 18.83 -0.11
C ASN A 216 12.23 19.51 1.26
N ASN A 217 11.27 20.43 1.40
CA ASN A 217 11.03 21.14 2.64
C ASN A 217 10.55 20.21 3.76
N ILE A 218 9.59 19.31 3.47
CA ILE A 218 9.10 18.33 4.46
C ILE A 218 10.23 17.40 4.90
N THR A 219 11.08 16.96 3.98
CA THR A 219 12.21 16.08 4.29
C THR A 219 13.25 16.78 5.18
N ALA A 220 13.53 18.06 4.92
CA ALA A 220 14.54 18.82 5.65
C ALA A 220 14.05 19.35 7.01
N LEU A 221 12.78 19.76 7.11
CA LEU A 221 12.24 20.53 8.25
C LEU A 221 11.15 19.78 9.02
N GLY A 222 10.73 18.62 8.54
CA GLY A 222 9.54 17.92 9.02
C GLY A 222 8.23 18.63 8.64
N PRO A 223 7.06 17.99 8.87
CA PRO A 223 5.77 18.54 8.45
C PRO A 223 5.43 19.90 9.06
N GLN A 224 5.72 20.10 10.34
CA GLN A 224 5.42 21.36 11.01
C GLN A 224 6.33 22.51 10.53
N GLY A 225 7.64 22.27 10.42
CA GLY A 225 8.62 23.27 9.98
C GLY A 225 8.47 23.65 8.51
N ALA A 226 7.97 22.72 7.68
CA ALA A 226 7.72 22.97 6.26
C ALA A 226 6.37 23.66 5.99
N LEU A 227 5.47 23.73 6.99
CA LEU A 227 4.14 24.28 6.80
C LEU A 227 4.19 25.81 6.62
N THR A 228 3.59 26.27 5.53
CA THR A 228 3.47 27.70 5.17
C THR A 228 2.03 28.01 4.77
N GLY A 229 1.78 29.27 4.42
CA GLY A 229 0.48 29.69 3.87
C GLY A 229 -0.44 30.37 4.91
N PRO A 230 -1.63 30.80 4.48
CA PRO A 230 -2.50 31.64 5.31
C PRO A 230 -3.04 30.92 6.56
N ALA A 231 -3.39 29.64 6.46
CA ALA A 231 -3.86 28.86 7.61
C ALA A 231 -2.78 28.74 8.70
N ALA A 232 -1.53 28.52 8.32
CA ALA A 232 -0.39 28.44 9.25
C ALA A 232 -0.13 29.79 9.96
N ARG A 233 -0.31 30.91 9.25
CA ARG A 233 -0.14 32.25 9.82
C ARG A 233 -1.36 32.77 10.59
N GLY A 234 -2.46 32.01 10.60
CA GLY A 234 -3.71 32.42 11.27
C GLY A 234 -4.54 33.44 10.50
N ASP A 235 -4.30 33.65 9.20
CA ASP A 235 -5.09 34.54 8.35
C ASP A 235 -6.43 33.88 7.97
N MET A 236 -7.32 33.85 8.95
CA MET A 236 -8.61 33.15 8.82
C MET A 236 -9.59 33.85 7.88
N VAL A 237 -9.43 35.17 7.65
CA VAL A 237 -10.25 35.93 6.70
C VAL A 237 -9.94 35.45 5.28
N LEU A 238 -8.67 35.36 4.92
CA LEU A 238 -8.25 34.84 3.60
C LEU A 238 -8.59 33.35 3.43
N VAL A 239 -8.40 32.55 4.49
CA VAL A 239 -8.78 31.11 4.45
C VAL A 239 -10.26 30.94 4.19
N ALA A 240 -11.13 31.72 4.84
CA ALA A 240 -12.56 31.67 4.63
C ALA A 240 -12.96 32.09 3.21
N ALA A 241 -12.37 33.18 2.70
CA ALA A 241 -12.63 33.67 1.34
C ALA A 241 -12.20 32.63 0.27
N GLN A 242 -11.01 32.03 0.42
CA GLN A 242 -10.55 30.97 -0.47
C GLN A 242 -11.45 29.73 -0.37
N GLY A 243 -11.82 29.31 0.84
CA GLY A 243 -12.72 28.17 1.04
C GLY A 243 -14.08 28.38 0.38
N GLN A 244 -14.63 29.59 0.46
CA GLN A 244 -15.90 29.94 -0.21
C GLN A 244 -15.76 29.91 -1.74
N ALA A 245 -14.69 30.45 -2.30
CA ALA A 245 -14.42 30.40 -3.74
C ALA A 245 -14.29 28.96 -4.25
N VAL A 246 -13.54 28.10 -3.54
CA VAL A 246 -13.42 26.68 -3.89
C VAL A 246 -14.75 25.96 -3.75
N GLN A 247 -15.54 26.25 -2.72
CA GLN A 247 -16.88 25.68 -2.51
C GLN A 247 -17.85 26.03 -3.65
N GLN A 248 -17.79 27.26 -4.17
CA GLN A 248 -18.60 27.69 -5.31
C GLN A 248 -18.19 26.98 -6.61
N TRP A 249 -16.91 26.73 -6.78
CA TRP A 249 -16.38 25.99 -7.92
C TRP A 249 -16.71 24.49 -7.86
N ASN A 250 -16.48 23.85 -6.70
CA ASN A 250 -16.77 22.43 -6.46
C ASN A 250 -17.02 22.19 -4.96
N ALA A 251 -18.19 21.69 -4.63
CA ALA A 251 -18.63 21.52 -3.24
C ALA A 251 -17.72 20.55 -2.44
N ASN A 252 -17.32 19.43 -3.04
CA ASN A 252 -16.45 18.44 -2.37
C ASN A 252 -15.05 18.99 -2.15
N ALA A 253 -14.48 19.72 -3.14
CA ALA A 253 -13.20 20.39 -3.01
C ALA A 253 -13.24 21.47 -1.92
N GLY A 254 -14.34 22.21 -1.79
CA GLY A 254 -14.53 23.19 -0.72
C GLY A 254 -14.55 22.57 0.67
N GLN A 255 -15.22 21.45 0.85
CA GLN A 255 -15.19 20.69 2.11
C GLN A 255 -13.79 20.20 2.45
N ALA A 256 -13.08 19.65 1.47
CA ALA A 256 -11.69 19.21 1.64
C ALA A 256 -10.77 20.39 2.01
N TYR A 257 -10.93 21.55 1.35
CA TYR A 257 -10.17 22.76 1.64
C TYR A 257 -10.37 23.21 3.09
N GLN A 258 -11.60 23.25 3.57
CA GLN A 258 -11.93 23.63 4.96
C GLN A 258 -11.33 22.67 5.97
N ALA A 259 -11.49 21.35 5.77
CA ALA A 259 -10.96 20.33 6.65
C ALA A 259 -9.42 20.38 6.72
N LEU A 260 -8.74 20.48 5.58
CA LEU A 260 -7.28 20.58 5.50
C LEU A 260 -6.77 21.90 6.12
N SER A 261 -7.48 23.01 5.94
CA SER A 261 -7.12 24.28 6.56
C SER A 261 -7.21 24.23 8.08
N ALA A 262 -8.21 23.56 8.64
CA ALA A 262 -8.33 23.33 10.08
C ALA A 262 -7.18 22.46 10.61
N LEU A 263 -6.83 21.38 9.89
CA LEU A 263 -5.69 20.52 10.24
C LEU A 263 -4.34 21.27 10.14
N ALA A 264 -4.16 22.10 9.11
CA ALA A 264 -2.97 22.93 8.95
C ALA A 264 -2.81 23.91 10.13
N ARG A 265 -3.90 24.57 10.56
CA ARG A 265 -3.89 25.42 11.74
C ARG A 265 -3.50 24.66 13.01
N SER A 266 -4.10 23.48 13.22
CA SER A 266 -3.77 22.62 14.36
C SER A 266 -2.30 22.17 14.33
N LEU A 267 -1.76 21.87 13.14
CA LEU A 267 -0.35 21.51 12.97
C LEU A 267 0.58 22.68 13.31
N ALA A 268 0.25 23.90 12.86
CA ALA A 268 1.03 25.08 13.16
C ALA A 268 1.09 25.43 14.66
N GLN A 269 0.06 25.04 15.41
CA GLN A 269 -0.08 25.31 16.86
C GLN A 269 0.46 24.19 17.75
N ARG A 270 0.94 23.08 17.20
CA ARG A 270 1.52 22.01 18.02
C ARG A 270 2.80 22.51 18.70
N GLU A 271 2.90 22.22 19.98
CA GLU A 271 4.18 22.33 20.66
C GLU A 271 5.18 21.37 20.03
N PRO A 272 6.42 21.78 19.78
CA PRO A 272 7.44 20.87 19.26
C PRO A 272 7.59 19.70 20.25
N PRO A 273 7.79 18.48 19.77
CA PRO A 273 8.02 17.33 20.65
C PRO A 273 9.22 17.63 21.56
N ILE A 274 9.01 17.47 22.85
CA ILE A 274 10.10 17.51 23.83
C ILE A 274 10.90 16.23 23.62
N PHE A 275 12.08 16.33 23.01
CA PHE A 275 13.04 15.25 22.88
C PHE A 275 13.94 15.18 24.11
#